data_66c1934faf669b976fdf2276080eb566
#
_entry.id   66c1934faf669b976fdf2276080eb566
#
_cell.length_a   1.000
_cell.length_b   1.000
_cell.length_c   1.000
_cell.angle_alpha   90.00
_cell.angle_beta   90.00
_cell.angle_gamma   90.00
#
_symmetry.space_group_name_H-M   'P 1'
#
loop_
_entity.id
_entity.type
_entity.pdbx_description
1 polymer ?
#
loop_
_entity_poly.entity_id
_entity_poly.type
_entity_poly.pdbx_seq_one_letter_code
_entity_poly.pdbx_strand_id
1 'polypeptide(L)'
;MKRALHTGGPNVLNMYLGTASDFLGWAYLPKVVTQGNAFLDGIVIDWESLRGASERYRGQYDQGETATHEVGHWLNLEHTFYRGCNGRGDYVDDTPYEATPTSGCPAGKDTCPAPGTDPIHNYMDYSYDQCYTEFTADQAARMQDAWLTFRAP
;
A
#
# COMPACT_ATOMS: atom_id res chain seq x y z
N MET A 1 -11.29 -17.90 -3.61
CA MET A 1 -10.57 -17.30 -4.74
C MET A 1 -9.08 -17.60 -4.65
N LYS A 2 -8.28 -16.96 -3.79
CA LYS A 2 -6.80 -17.09 -3.74
C LYS A 2 -6.32 -18.55 -3.69
N ARG A 3 -6.89 -19.41 -2.83
CA ARG A 3 -6.48 -20.85 -2.73
C ARG A 3 -6.55 -21.61 -4.06
N ALA A 4 -7.47 -21.25 -4.95
CA ALA A 4 -7.68 -21.93 -6.22
C ALA A 4 -6.90 -21.30 -7.39
N LEU A 5 -6.51 -20.01 -7.24
CA LEU A 5 -5.91 -19.23 -8.34
C LEU A 5 -4.44 -18.88 -8.08
N HIS A 6 -3.95 -19.06 -6.86
CA HIS A 6 -2.56 -18.74 -6.52
C HIS A 6 -1.60 -19.65 -7.33
N THR A 7 -0.60 -19.04 -7.94
CA THR A 7 0.43 -19.73 -8.73
C THR A 7 1.83 -19.28 -8.33
N GLY A 8 2.79 -20.16 -8.49
CA GLY A 8 4.21 -19.87 -8.24
C GLY A 8 4.60 -19.84 -6.76
N GLY A 9 5.82 -19.42 -6.51
CA GLY A 9 6.42 -19.27 -5.18
C GLY A 9 6.31 -17.85 -4.64
N PRO A 10 6.97 -17.57 -3.50
CA PRO A 10 6.94 -16.25 -2.85
C PRO A 10 7.41 -15.07 -3.71
N ASN A 11 8.20 -15.36 -4.74
CA ASN A 11 8.72 -14.38 -5.70
C ASN A 11 7.78 -14.07 -6.86
N VAL A 12 6.57 -14.64 -6.87
CA VAL A 12 5.56 -14.39 -7.91
C VAL A 12 4.44 -13.56 -7.34
N LEU A 13 4.30 -12.32 -7.81
CA LEU A 13 3.17 -11.47 -7.46
C LEU A 13 1.90 -11.96 -8.16
N ASN A 14 0.95 -12.44 -7.38
CA ASN A 14 -0.40 -12.75 -7.84
C ASN A 14 -1.29 -11.52 -7.66
N MET A 15 -1.84 -11.00 -8.74
CA MET A 15 -2.81 -9.90 -8.70
C MET A 15 -4.19 -10.43 -9.06
N TYR A 16 -5.16 -10.19 -8.19
CA TYR A 16 -6.54 -10.62 -8.36
C TYR A 16 -7.43 -9.41 -8.56
N LEU A 17 -8.08 -9.33 -9.71
CA LEU A 17 -9.05 -8.29 -10.01
C LEU A 17 -10.47 -8.78 -9.69
N GLY A 18 -11.23 -7.98 -8.99
CA GLY A 18 -12.61 -8.30 -8.63
C GLY A 18 -13.31 -7.10 -8.01
N THR A 19 -14.58 -7.22 -7.70
CA THR A 19 -15.28 -6.21 -6.91
C THR A 19 -14.85 -6.34 -5.44
N ALA A 20 -14.20 -5.31 -4.92
CA ALA A 20 -13.66 -5.31 -3.57
C ALA A 20 -14.63 -4.75 -2.51
N SER A 21 -15.86 -4.44 -2.89
CA SER A 21 -16.97 -3.94 -2.05
C SER A 21 -16.63 -2.64 -1.34
N ASP A 22 -16.13 -2.70 -0.11
CA ASP A 22 -15.84 -1.54 0.74
C ASP A 22 -14.37 -1.09 0.67
N PHE A 23 -13.55 -1.79 -0.12
CA PHE A 23 -12.12 -1.49 -0.26
C PHE A 23 -11.76 -1.25 -1.73
N LEU A 24 -10.75 -0.41 -1.97
CA LEU A 24 -10.14 -0.29 -3.29
C LEU A 24 -9.22 -1.47 -3.60
N GLY A 25 -8.61 -2.03 -2.56
CA GLY A 25 -7.75 -3.20 -2.62
C GLY A 25 -7.37 -3.70 -1.24
N TRP A 26 -6.64 -4.79 -1.19
CA TRP A 26 -5.94 -5.25 0.02
C TRP A 26 -4.81 -6.21 -0.31
N ALA A 27 -3.80 -6.21 0.55
CA ALA A 27 -2.72 -7.18 0.56
C ALA A 27 -2.45 -7.67 1.98
N TYR A 28 -1.85 -8.84 2.09
CA TYR A 28 -1.23 -9.28 3.34
C TYR A 28 0.25 -8.93 3.33
N LEU A 29 0.79 -8.52 4.48
CA LEU A 29 2.22 -8.35 4.64
C LEU A 29 2.97 -9.68 4.38
N PRO A 30 4.21 -9.66 3.90
CA PRO A 30 4.90 -10.85 3.36
C PRO A 30 5.10 -11.97 4.38
N LYS A 31 5.00 -11.68 5.67
CA LYS A 31 5.08 -12.69 6.73
C LYS A 31 4.09 -13.85 6.54
N VAL A 32 2.99 -13.64 5.81
CA VAL A 32 2.00 -14.68 5.52
C VAL A 32 2.61 -15.89 4.81
N VAL A 33 3.64 -15.71 3.97
CA VAL A 33 4.28 -16.82 3.25
C VAL A 33 5.07 -17.75 4.17
N THR A 34 5.59 -17.25 5.27
CA THR A 34 6.36 -18.02 6.26
C THR A 34 5.48 -18.67 7.33
N GLN A 35 4.20 -18.31 7.42
CA GLN A 35 3.26 -18.81 8.43
C GLN A 35 2.39 -19.98 7.95
N GLY A 36 2.72 -20.62 6.83
CA GLY A 36 1.94 -21.72 6.26
C GLY A 36 0.67 -21.29 5.53
N ASN A 37 0.50 -19.98 5.29
CA ASN A 37 -0.65 -19.38 4.62
C ASN A 37 -0.28 -18.77 3.26
N ALA A 38 0.72 -19.34 2.57
CA ALA A 38 1.21 -18.82 1.29
C ALA A 38 0.10 -18.60 0.24
N PHE A 39 -1.00 -19.36 0.30
CA PHE A 39 -2.15 -19.17 -0.59
C PHE A 39 -2.87 -17.82 -0.39
N LEU A 40 -2.66 -17.13 0.73
CA LEU A 40 -3.21 -15.79 0.98
C LEU A 40 -2.37 -14.69 0.33
N ASP A 41 -1.18 -15.02 -0.11
CA ASP A 41 -0.27 -14.05 -0.73
C ASP A 41 -0.83 -13.43 -2.02
N GLY A 42 -0.21 -12.33 -2.44
CA GLY A 42 -0.66 -11.52 -3.57
C GLY A 42 -1.65 -10.44 -3.18
N ILE A 43 -1.94 -9.57 -4.12
CA ILE A 43 -2.79 -8.38 -3.96
C ILE A 43 -4.17 -8.60 -4.57
N VAL A 44 -5.19 -7.96 -4.01
CA VAL A 44 -6.54 -7.88 -4.58
C VAL A 44 -6.83 -6.42 -4.87
N ILE A 45 -7.35 -6.14 -6.04
CA ILE A 45 -7.66 -4.79 -6.52
C ILE A 45 -9.10 -4.75 -6.97
N ASP A 46 -9.84 -3.72 -6.56
CA ASP A 46 -11.13 -3.40 -7.18
C ASP A 46 -10.86 -3.00 -8.64
N TRP A 47 -11.40 -3.77 -9.57
CA TRP A 47 -11.18 -3.55 -10.99
C TRP A 47 -11.65 -2.16 -11.45
N GLU A 48 -12.61 -1.55 -10.75
CA GLU A 48 -13.12 -0.22 -11.05
C GLU A 48 -12.13 0.92 -10.73
N SER A 49 -11.08 0.63 -9.93
CA SER A 49 -9.99 1.58 -9.66
C SER A 49 -8.91 1.61 -10.76
N LEU A 50 -9.02 0.77 -11.77
CA LEU A 50 -8.08 0.76 -12.89
C LEU A 50 -8.42 1.85 -13.90
N ARG A 51 -7.40 2.39 -14.53
CA ARG A 51 -7.53 3.50 -15.47
C ARG A 51 -8.48 3.18 -16.64
N GLY A 52 -9.55 3.96 -16.73
CA GLY A 52 -10.56 3.82 -17.78
C GLY A 52 -11.49 2.62 -17.63
N ALA A 53 -11.45 1.91 -16.50
CA ALA A 53 -12.27 0.73 -16.28
C ALA A 53 -13.71 1.07 -15.88
N SER A 54 -13.92 2.14 -15.11
CA SER A 54 -15.23 2.54 -14.59
C SER A 54 -15.29 4.05 -14.34
N GLU A 55 -16.51 4.59 -14.21
CA GLU A 55 -16.74 5.98 -13.78
C GLU A 55 -16.90 6.10 -12.25
N ARG A 56 -16.92 4.99 -11.52
CA ARG A 56 -17.21 4.95 -10.08
C ARG A 56 -16.26 5.79 -9.25
N TYR A 57 -14.97 5.71 -9.52
CA TYR A 57 -13.92 6.41 -8.77
C TYR A 57 -13.30 7.56 -9.54
N ARG A 58 -13.98 8.06 -10.57
CA ARG A 58 -13.48 9.07 -11.49
C ARG A 58 -12.90 10.30 -10.78
N GLY A 59 -11.65 10.62 -11.11
CA GLY A 59 -10.91 11.75 -10.55
C GLY A 59 -10.49 11.57 -9.09
N GLN A 60 -10.65 10.36 -8.53
CA GLN A 60 -10.23 10.04 -7.17
C GLN A 60 -9.27 8.84 -7.15
N TYR A 61 -9.75 7.65 -7.51
CA TYR A 61 -9.01 6.39 -7.45
C TYR A 61 -9.19 5.63 -8.77
N ASP A 62 -8.81 6.25 -9.87
CA ASP A 62 -9.06 5.76 -11.24
C ASP A 62 -7.83 5.72 -12.13
N GLN A 63 -6.63 5.85 -11.56
CA GLN A 63 -5.37 5.82 -12.31
C GLN A 63 -4.59 4.52 -12.11
N GLY A 64 -5.05 3.66 -11.19
CA GLY A 64 -4.45 2.37 -10.90
C GLY A 64 -3.44 2.39 -9.75
N GLU A 65 -3.32 3.50 -9.02
CA GLU A 65 -2.36 3.65 -7.92
C GLU A 65 -2.70 2.78 -6.70
N THR A 66 -3.95 2.32 -6.60
CA THR A 66 -4.32 1.27 -5.66
C THR A 66 -3.40 0.04 -5.79
N ALA A 67 -3.05 -0.35 -7.02
CA ALA A 67 -2.14 -1.48 -7.22
C ALA A 67 -0.73 -1.18 -6.71
N THR A 68 -0.24 0.04 -6.89
CA THR A 68 1.05 0.50 -6.37
C THR A 68 1.06 0.46 -4.83
N HIS A 69 -0.01 0.94 -4.19
CA HIS A 69 -0.22 0.87 -2.74
C HIS A 69 -0.16 -0.58 -2.22
N GLU A 70 -0.94 -1.47 -2.81
CA GLU A 70 -1.01 -2.87 -2.38
C GLU A 70 0.31 -3.62 -2.60
N VAL A 71 1.09 -3.26 -3.62
CA VAL A 71 2.46 -3.78 -3.80
C VAL A 71 3.38 -3.31 -2.68
N GLY A 72 3.21 -2.08 -2.18
CA GLY A 72 3.90 -1.60 -0.99
C GLY A 72 3.68 -2.53 0.22
N HIS A 73 2.44 -2.89 0.51
CA HIS A 73 2.11 -3.87 1.57
C HIS A 73 2.69 -5.26 1.28
N TRP A 74 2.58 -5.72 0.03
CA TRP A 74 3.17 -7.00 -0.39
C TRP A 74 4.69 -7.03 -0.17
N LEU A 75 5.35 -5.87 -0.19
CA LEU A 75 6.76 -5.66 0.12
C LEU A 75 7.01 -5.12 1.54
N ASN A 76 6.08 -5.32 2.47
CA ASN A 76 6.24 -5.06 3.91
C ASN A 76 6.17 -3.59 4.34
N LEU A 77 5.55 -2.71 3.56
CA LEU A 77 5.24 -1.36 4.03
C LEU A 77 3.93 -1.35 4.82
N GLU A 78 3.90 -0.57 5.88
CA GLU A 78 2.68 -0.18 6.59
C GLU A 78 2.14 1.13 6.01
N HIS A 79 0.92 1.52 6.38
CA HIS A 79 0.41 2.85 6.04
C HIS A 79 1.22 3.94 6.75
N THR A 80 1.36 5.12 6.15
CA THR A 80 2.05 6.28 6.74
C THR A 80 1.46 6.70 8.09
N PHE A 81 0.13 6.54 8.25
CA PHE A 81 -0.61 6.85 9.49
C PHE A 81 -0.63 5.67 10.49
N TYR A 82 0.14 4.62 10.26
CA TYR A 82 0.22 3.48 11.19
C TYR A 82 0.75 3.94 12.55
N ARG A 83 0.00 3.66 13.63
CA ARG A 83 0.24 4.13 15.00
C ARG A 83 0.16 5.63 15.21
N GLY A 84 -0.24 6.41 14.24
CA GLY A 84 -0.37 7.86 14.35
C GLY A 84 0.92 8.53 14.76
N CYS A 85 0.84 9.51 15.65
CA CYS A 85 1.98 10.28 16.12
C CYS A 85 2.85 9.57 17.19
N ASN A 86 2.75 8.26 17.34
CA ASN A 86 3.34 7.55 18.47
C ASN A 86 4.33 6.45 18.06
N GLY A 87 5.30 6.21 18.95
CA GLY A 87 6.24 5.11 18.82
C GLY A 87 7.16 5.23 17.61
N ARG A 88 7.20 4.18 16.78
CA ARG A 88 8.02 4.13 15.56
C ARG A 88 7.20 4.35 14.28
N GLY A 89 5.99 4.91 14.41
CA GLY A 89 5.13 5.14 13.24
C GLY A 89 4.96 3.89 12.38
N ASP A 90 5.13 4.05 11.08
CA ASP A 90 5.10 3.01 10.06
C ASP A 90 6.40 2.16 9.97
N TYR A 91 7.34 2.38 10.90
CA TYR A 91 8.68 1.77 10.96
C TYR A 91 9.63 2.22 9.83
N VAL A 92 9.42 3.39 9.28
CA VAL A 92 10.29 4.02 8.27
C VAL A 92 10.71 5.38 8.80
N ASP A 93 12.03 5.64 8.87
CA ASP A 93 12.55 6.80 9.61
C ASP A 93 12.41 8.11 8.80
N ASP A 94 12.34 8.06 7.48
CA ASP A 94 12.21 9.21 6.60
C ASP A 94 10.76 9.53 6.15
N THR A 95 9.76 8.81 6.67
CA THR A 95 8.35 9.18 6.56
C THR A 95 7.94 10.03 7.76
N PRO A 96 7.42 11.27 7.56
CA PRO A 96 6.84 12.05 8.66
C PRO A 96 5.67 11.32 9.33
N TYR A 97 5.52 11.53 10.64
CA TYR A 97 4.36 10.99 11.37
C TYR A 97 3.06 11.58 10.87
N GLU A 98 2.04 10.76 10.77
CA GLU A 98 0.70 11.14 10.38
C GLU A 98 -0.32 10.50 11.33
N ALA A 99 -1.24 11.30 11.89
CA ALA A 99 -2.22 10.80 12.86
C ALA A 99 -3.41 10.10 12.22
N THR A 100 -3.82 10.54 11.04
CA THR A 100 -5.03 10.07 10.36
C THR A 100 -4.82 10.05 8.85
N PRO A 101 -5.39 9.05 8.14
CA PRO A 101 -5.26 8.97 6.69
C PRO A 101 -5.71 10.26 5.99
N THR A 102 -5.08 10.56 4.87
CA THR A 102 -5.48 11.67 4.01
C THR A 102 -6.66 11.29 3.13
N SER A 103 -7.50 12.26 2.81
CA SER A 103 -8.49 12.17 1.74
C SER A 103 -8.36 13.39 0.82
N GLY A 104 -8.38 13.18 -0.47
CA GLY A 104 -8.14 14.25 -1.44
C GLY A 104 -6.65 14.58 -1.61
N CYS A 105 -6.36 15.87 -1.88
CA CYS A 105 -5.01 16.42 -2.03
C CYS A 105 -4.81 17.69 -1.18
N PRO A 106 -4.92 17.63 0.15
CA PRO A 106 -4.89 18.80 1.02
C PRO A 106 -3.46 19.30 1.21
N ALA A 107 -3.03 20.28 0.46
CA ALA A 107 -1.69 20.88 0.62
C ALA A 107 -1.46 21.36 2.06
N GLY A 108 -0.33 20.97 2.65
CA GLY A 108 0.07 21.43 3.98
C GLY A 108 -0.68 20.76 5.14
N LYS A 109 -1.33 19.60 4.93
CA LYS A 109 -1.86 18.78 6.02
C LYS A 109 -0.72 18.46 7.00
N ASP A 110 -0.96 18.65 8.29
CA ASP A 110 0.01 18.39 9.36
C ASP A 110 -0.77 18.00 10.62
N THR A 111 -0.81 16.71 10.91
CA THR A 111 -1.63 16.15 11.99
C THR A 111 -0.83 15.74 13.21
N CYS A 112 0.50 15.78 13.14
CA CYS A 112 1.36 15.41 14.26
C CYS A 112 2.27 16.57 14.69
N PRO A 113 2.56 16.72 16.00
CA PRO A 113 3.42 17.78 16.51
C PRO A 113 4.93 17.55 16.21
N ALA A 114 5.29 16.38 15.68
CA ALA A 114 6.65 16.08 15.24
C ALA A 114 6.97 16.85 13.96
N PRO A 115 8.25 17.19 13.67
CA PRO A 115 8.61 17.89 12.45
C PRO A 115 8.22 17.15 11.17
N GLY A 116 7.76 17.88 10.17
CA GLY A 116 7.33 17.40 8.85
C GLY A 116 5.82 17.45 8.69
N THR A 117 5.36 17.84 7.50
CA THR A 117 3.94 17.75 7.12
C THR A 117 3.57 16.32 6.80
N ASP A 118 2.29 15.97 6.89
CA ASP A 118 1.80 14.65 6.53
C ASP A 118 2.21 14.27 5.11
N PRO A 119 2.65 13.02 4.87
CA PRO A 119 3.22 12.61 3.59
C PRO A 119 2.14 12.30 2.53
N ILE A 120 1.30 13.29 2.20
CA ILE A 120 0.14 13.16 1.31
C ILE A 120 0.47 12.68 -0.12
N HIS A 121 1.74 12.75 -0.52
CA HIS A 121 2.22 12.30 -1.83
C HIS A 121 2.75 10.86 -1.84
N ASN A 122 2.80 10.24 -0.66
CA ASN A 122 3.32 8.89 -0.50
C ASN A 122 2.26 7.86 -0.87
N TYR A 123 2.65 6.84 -1.65
CA TYR A 123 1.75 5.76 -2.06
C TYR A 123 1.13 4.97 -0.90
N MET A 124 1.72 5.04 0.32
CA MET A 124 1.18 4.35 1.50
C MET A 124 0.19 5.16 2.33
N ASP A 125 -0.20 6.37 1.88
CA ASP A 125 -1.32 7.14 2.41
C ASP A 125 -2.62 6.81 1.64
N TYR A 126 -3.73 7.52 1.93
CA TYR A 126 -5.06 7.37 1.31
C TYR A 126 -5.49 8.58 0.49
N SER A 127 -4.53 9.33 -0.04
CA SER A 127 -4.75 10.43 -0.96
C SER A 127 -5.41 9.99 -2.27
N TYR A 128 -5.93 10.93 -3.06
CA TYR A 128 -6.38 10.60 -4.41
C TYR A 128 -5.21 10.26 -5.31
N ASP A 129 -5.42 9.37 -6.28
CA ASP A 129 -4.38 8.85 -7.19
C ASP A 129 -3.52 9.96 -7.81
N GLN A 130 -4.13 11.08 -8.20
CA GLN A 130 -3.42 12.22 -8.80
C GLN A 130 -2.42 12.92 -7.85
N CYS A 131 -2.47 12.63 -6.55
CA CYS A 131 -1.58 13.22 -5.55
C CYS A 131 -0.33 12.39 -5.32
N TYR A 132 -0.39 11.11 -5.62
CA TYR A 132 0.70 10.19 -5.37
C TYR A 132 1.87 10.40 -6.32
N THR A 133 3.07 10.38 -5.78
CA THR A 133 4.29 10.55 -6.56
C THR A 133 5.45 9.70 -6.09
N GLU A 134 5.42 9.16 -4.86
CA GLU A 134 6.64 8.60 -4.28
C GLU A 134 6.44 7.48 -3.26
N PHE A 135 7.46 6.63 -3.21
CA PHE A 135 7.96 5.98 -2.01
C PHE A 135 9.22 6.70 -1.56
N THR A 136 9.47 6.76 -0.26
CA THR A 136 10.70 7.35 0.27
C THR A 136 11.91 6.41 0.06
N ALA A 137 13.11 6.92 0.30
CA ALA A 137 14.34 6.12 0.18
C ALA A 137 14.36 4.96 1.18
N ASP A 138 13.94 5.20 2.43
CA ASP A 138 13.91 4.17 3.47
C ASP A 138 12.75 3.18 3.25
N GLN A 139 11.63 3.61 2.67
CA GLN A 139 10.60 2.69 2.19
C GLN A 139 11.14 1.75 1.11
N ALA A 140 11.89 2.29 0.14
CA ALA A 140 12.51 1.48 -0.92
C ALA A 140 13.51 0.47 -0.34
N ALA A 141 14.34 0.89 0.63
CA ALA A 141 15.26 0.00 1.34
C ALA A 141 14.49 -1.11 2.09
N ARG A 142 13.43 -0.76 2.81
CA ARG A 142 12.57 -1.72 3.52
C ARG A 142 11.89 -2.72 2.57
N MET A 143 11.44 -2.28 1.40
CA MET A 143 10.88 -3.17 0.37
C MET A 143 11.95 -4.14 -0.16
N GLN A 144 13.18 -3.66 -0.36
CA GLN A 144 14.31 -4.50 -0.78
C GLN A 144 14.65 -5.55 0.28
N ASP A 145 14.71 -5.18 1.54
CA ASP A 145 14.95 -6.10 2.66
C ASP A 145 13.85 -7.15 2.77
N ALA A 146 12.60 -6.74 2.58
CA ALA A 146 11.46 -7.66 2.56
C ALA A 146 11.53 -8.64 1.38
N TRP A 147 11.93 -8.17 0.21
CA TRP A 147 12.17 -9.05 -0.94
C TRP A 147 13.23 -10.10 -0.61
N LEU A 148 14.38 -9.70 -0.09
CA LEU A 148 15.47 -10.62 0.24
C LEU A 148 15.07 -11.61 1.36
N THR A 149 14.25 -11.19 2.30
CA THR A 149 13.87 -11.99 3.48
C THR A 149 12.75 -12.98 3.17
N PHE A 150 11.76 -12.61 2.36
CA PHE A 150 10.51 -13.35 2.20
C PHE A 150 10.24 -13.82 0.78
N ARG A 151 10.87 -13.20 -0.23
CA ARG A 151 10.49 -13.36 -1.63
C ARG A 151 11.59 -13.93 -2.51
N ALA A 152 12.85 -13.62 -2.22
CA ALA A 152 13.97 -14.17 -2.98
C ALA A 152 14.00 -15.70 -2.89
N PRO A 153 14.34 -16.40 -4.01
CA PRO A 153 14.44 -17.86 -4.04
C PRO A 153 15.59 -18.40 -3.20
#